data_c7d79d80070b036acf22120b871131fa
#
_entry.id   c7d79d80070b036acf22120b871131fa
#
_cell.length_a   1.000
_cell.length_b   1.000
_cell.length_c   1.000
_cell.angle_alpha   90.00
_cell.angle_beta   90.00
_cell.angle_gamma   90.00
#
_symmetry.space_group_name_H-M   'P 1'
#
loop_
_entity.id
_entity.type
_entity.pdbx_description
1 polymer ?
#
loop_
_entity_poly.entity_id
_entity_poly.type
_entity_poly.pdbx_seq_one_letter_code
_entity_poly.pdbx_strand_id
1 'polypeptide(L)'
;MCIRDRVTNGEHDILLGTSEGKSIRFSEGDIRASGRKTMGVKGITLGSKEDHVVGMLVVRREGTILVATEKGMGKRTDVIQYRTQTRGGKGVMTMRCTDKTGKMVNIMEVVDSDDLIIITDSGVLMRQRVADIRTIGRVTQGVKLVKLDDGASISSITRVISEDATPTKPAEQEGDGENASDEESIDEK
;
A
#
# COMPACT_ATOMS: atom_id res chain seq x y z
N MET A 1 3.46 6.19 -21.11
CA MET A 1 2.68 6.86 -20.04
C MET A 1 2.03 5.75 -19.21
N CYS A 2 2.41 5.61 -17.95
CA CYS A 2 1.75 4.65 -17.06
C CYS A 2 0.52 5.32 -16.46
N ILE A 3 -0.67 4.85 -16.83
CA ILE A 3 -1.93 5.25 -16.20
C ILE A 3 -2.16 4.29 -15.05
N ARG A 4 -2.27 4.81 -13.83
CA ARG A 4 -2.63 4.05 -12.63
C ARG A 4 -3.92 4.62 -12.07
N ASP A 5 -5.02 3.95 -12.33
CA ASP A 5 -6.31 4.35 -11.83
C ASP A 5 -6.59 3.65 -10.50
N ARG A 6 -7.22 4.37 -9.58
CA ARG A 6 -7.67 3.86 -8.29
C ARG A 6 -9.07 4.41 -8.00
N VAL A 7 -9.97 3.52 -7.66
CA VAL A 7 -11.30 3.90 -7.16
C VAL A 7 -11.16 4.29 -5.70
N THR A 8 -11.74 5.42 -5.32
CA THR A 8 -11.75 5.95 -3.94
C THR A 8 -13.20 6.27 -3.54
N ASN A 9 -13.43 6.56 -2.26
CA ASN A 9 -14.76 6.86 -1.72
C ASN A 9 -14.95 8.33 -1.30
N GLY A 10 -13.92 9.18 -1.46
CA GLY A 10 -13.94 10.58 -1.04
C GLY A 10 -13.26 10.84 0.31
N GLU A 11 -12.91 9.81 1.07
CA GLU A 11 -12.39 9.90 2.45
C GLU A 11 -11.00 9.27 2.63
N HIS A 12 -10.44 8.70 1.57
CA HIS A 12 -9.15 8.03 1.65
C HIS A 12 -7.96 9.01 1.61
N ASP A 13 -6.84 8.55 2.14
CA ASP A 13 -5.54 9.16 1.89
C ASP A 13 -4.86 8.53 0.69
N ILE A 14 -4.20 9.36 -0.10
CA ILE A 14 -3.38 8.95 -1.23
C ILE A 14 -1.92 9.09 -0.85
N LEU A 15 -1.12 8.07 -1.17
CA LEU A 15 0.32 8.10 -0.97
C LEU A 15 1.02 7.91 -2.32
N LEU A 16 1.90 8.86 -2.65
CA LEU A 16 2.78 8.80 -3.83
C LEU A 16 4.20 8.53 -3.38
N GLY A 17 4.92 7.69 -4.13
CA GLY A 17 6.35 7.43 -3.92
C GLY A 17 7.17 7.80 -5.14
N THR A 18 8.40 8.31 -4.93
CA THR A 18 9.32 8.71 -6.00
C THR A 18 10.55 7.82 -6.07
N SER A 19 11.20 7.77 -7.22
CA SER A 19 12.40 6.96 -7.47
C SER A 19 13.58 7.30 -6.56
N GLU A 20 13.67 8.55 -6.10
CA GLU A 20 14.70 9.02 -5.16
C GLU A 20 14.37 8.73 -3.68
N GLY A 21 13.34 7.92 -3.41
CA GLY A 21 13.02 7.45 -2.06
C GLY A 21 12.22 8.43 -1.22
N LYS A 22 11.51 9.39 -1.82
CA LYS A 22 10.57 10.26 -1.14
C LYS A 22 9.14 9.78 -1.29
N SER A 23 8.27 10.17 -0.38
CA SER A 23 6.84 9.96 -0.50
C SER A 23 6.05 11.11 0.12
N ILE A 24 4.83 11.28 -0.35
CA ILE A 24 3.87 12.23 0.21
C ILE A 24 2.54 11.53 0.42
N ARG A 25 1.95 11.72 1.60
CA ARG A 25 0.59 11.28 1.93
C ARG A 25 -0.29 12.50 2.09
N PHE A 26 -1.43 12.53 1.42
CA PHE A 26 -2.40 13.62 1.49
C PHE A 26 -3.81 13.08 1.34
N SER A 27 -4.80 13.83 1.85
CA SER A 27 -6.21 13.48 1.70
C SER A 27 -6.65 13.61 0.24
N GLU A 28 -7.46 12.66 -0.25
CA GLU A 28 -8.07 12.81 -1.57
C GLU A 28 -9.01 14.02 -1.65
N GLY A 29 -9.56 14.49 -0.53
CA GLY A 29 -10.32 15.72 -0.44
C GLY A 29 -9.56 16.98 -0.89
N ASP A 30 -8.21 16.94 -0.86
CA ASP A 30 -7.36 18.00 -1.42
C ASP A 30 -7.39 18.06 -2.97
N ILE A 31 -7.99 17.05 -3.62
CA ILE A 31 -8.09 16.95 -5.08
C ILE A 31 -9.48 17.37 -5.51
N ARG A 32 -9.57 18.54 -6.14
CA ARG A 32 -10.82 19.00 -6.73
C ARG A 32 -11.28 18.05 -7.84
N ALA A 33 -12.55 17.64 -7.80
CA ALA A 33 -13.17 16.92 -8.91
C ALA A 33 -13.06 17.73 -10.21
N SER A 34 -12.60 17.08 -11.26
CA SER A 34 -12.33 17.75 -12.54
C SER A 34 -12.68 16.84 -13.72
N GLY A 35 -13.02 17.47 -14.85
CA GLY A 35 -13.40 16.75 -16.07
C GLY A 35 -12.20 16.09 -16.77
N ARG A 36 -12.47 15.21 -17.72
CA ARG A 36 -11.47 14.42 -18.46
C ARG A 36 -10.45 15.26 -19.23
N LYS A 37 -10.79 16.47 -19.64
CA LYS A 37 -9.95 17.35 -20.46
C LYS A 37 -9.03 18.26 -19.64
N THR A 38 -9.00 18.12 -18.32
CA THR A 38 -8.14 18.93 -17.46
C THR A 38 -6.72 18.36 -17.41
N MET A 39 -5.74 19.24 -17.21
CA MET A 39 -4.32 18.83 -17.09
C MET A 39 -3.98 18.12 -15.78
N GLY A 40 -4.97 17.96 -14.89
CA GLY A 40 -4.75 17.39 -13.55
C GLY A 40 -4.08 18.38 -12.59
N VAL A 41 -3.67 17.87 -11.44
CA VAL A 41 -3.06 18.67 -10.36
C VAL A 41 -1.77 18.01 -9.88
N LYS A 42 -0.86 18.85 -9.40
CA LYS A 42 0.44 18.40 -8.88
C LYS A 42 0.26 17.61 -7.59
N GLY A 43 0.67 16.36 -7.57
CA GLY A 43 0.62 15.49 -6.39
C GLY A 43 1.83 15.67 -5.48
N ILE A 44 3.04 15.70 -6.05
CA ILE A 44 4.32 15.82 -5.32
C ILE A 44 5.29 16.74 -6.08
N THR A 45 6.18 17.39 -5.37
CA THR A 45 7.33 18.10 -5.95
C THR A 45 8.53 17.17 -5.99
N LEU A 46 9.02 16.85 -7.18
CA LEU A 46 10.16 15.99 -7.41
C LEU A 46 11.47 16.64 -6.94
N GLY A 47 12.44 15.82 -6.54
CA GLY A 47 13.72 16.27 -5.99
C GLY A 47 14.69 16.75 -7.08
N SER A 48 14.70 16.10 -8.23
CA SER A 48 15.55 16.38 -9.36
C SER A 48 14.79 16.21 -10.68
N LYS A 49 15.46 16.46 -11.82
CA LYS A 49 14.89 16.20 -13.16
C LYS A 49 14.81 14.70 -13.49
N GLU A 50 15.61 13.89 -12.82
CA GLU A 50 15.66 12.44 -13.00
C GLU A 50 14.68 11.72 -12.08
N ASP A 51 14.18 12.40 -11.05
CA ASP A 51 13.21 11.84 -10.12
C ASP A 51 11.84 11.71 -10.80
N HIS A 52 11.15 10.63 -10.53
CA HIS A 52 9.81 10.37 -11.06
C HIS A 52 8.96 9.58 -10.07
N VAL A 53 7.64 9.61 -10.25
CA VAL A 53 6.70 8.85 -9.42
C VAL A 53 6.74 7.39 -9.84
N VAL A 54 7.11 6.51 -8.93
CA VAL A 54 7.19 5.06 -9.15
C VAL A 54 5.91 4.33 -8.73
N GLY A 55 5.12 4.92 -7.85
CA GLY A 55 3.90 4.30 -7.39
C GLY A 55 2.92 5.28 -6.75
N MET A 56 1.65 4.89 -6.85
CA MET A 56 0.52 5.53 -6.17
C MET A 56 -0.31 4.44 -5.50
N LEU A 57 -0.66 4.65 -4.25
CA LEU A 57 -1.57 3.79 -3.51
C LEU A 57 -2.62 4.61 -2.77
N VAL A 58 -3.76 3.97 -2.52
CA VAL A 58 -4.82 4.48 -1.64
C VAL A 58 -4.67 3.75 -0.32
N VAL A 59 -4.53 4.48 0.78
CA VAL A 59 -4.43 3.90 2.11
C VAL A 59 -5.82 3.44 2.54
N ARG A 60 -6.05 2.14 2.58
CA ARG A 60 -7.36 1.54 2.85
C ARG A 60 -7.37 0.60 4.04
N ARG A 61 -6.21 0.07 4.41
CA ARG A 61 -6.08 -0.98 5.42
C ARG A 61 -5.15 -0.51 6.53
N GLU A 62 -5.32 -1.06 7.70
CA GLU A 62 -4.34 -0.98 8.78
C GLU A 62 -3.17 -1.92 8.44
N GLY A 63 -2.38 -1.53 7.47
CA GLY A 63 -1.27 -2.28 6.94
C GLY A 63 0.04 -1.53 7.03
N THR A 64 1.03 -2.06 6.36
CA THR A 64 2.35 -1.44 6.24
C THR A 64 2.59 -1.01 4.80
N ILE A 65 3.44 -0.01 4.62
CA ILE A 65 3.91 0.45 3.33
C ILE A 65 5.20 -0.30 3.00
N LEU A 66 5.14 -1.15 1.98
CA LEU A 66 6.30 -1.82 1.41
C LEU A 66 6.93 -0.91 0.36
N VAL A 67 8.24 -0.78 0.43
CA VAL A 67 9.06 -0.18 -0.62
C VAL A 67 10.15 -1.15 -1.05
N ALA A 68 10.47 -1.13 -2.35
CA ALA A 68 11.54 -1.93 -2.91
C ALA A 68 12.37 -1.11 -3.89
N THR A 69 13.65 -1.47 -4.01
CA THR A 69 14.64 -0.78 -4.84
C THR A 69 15.27 -1.71 -5.86
N GLU A 70 15.88 -1.13 -6.89
CA GLU A 70 16.52 -1.81 -8.01
C GLU A 70 17.47 -2.93 -7.55
N LYS A 71 18.30 -2.68 -6.52
CA LYS A 71 19.34 -3.61 -6.06
C LYS A 71 18.85 -4.61 -4.99
N GLY A 72 17.56 -4.94 -5.00
CA GLY A 72 17.02 -6.00 -4.15
C GLY A 72 16.86 -5.64 -2.68
N MET A 73 16.97 -4.37 -2.33
CA MET A 73 16.69 -3.90 -0.97
C MET A 73 15.24 -3.46 -0.83
N GLY A 74 14.68 -3.61 0.35
CA GLY A 74 13.33 -3.13 0.64
C GLY A 74 13.00 -3.21 2.11
N LYS A 75 11.80 -2.78 2.45
CA LYS A 75 11.30 -2.79 3.83
C LYS A 75 9.81 -2.55 3.89
N ARG A 76 9.25 -2.86 5.03
CA ARG A 76 7.92 -2.42 5.42
C ARG A 76 8.03 -1.31 6.46
N THR A 77 7.11 -0.38 6.46
CA THR A 77 7.02 0.71 7.45
C THR A 77 5.56 0.97 7.77
N ASP A 78 5.23 1.12 9.04
CA ASP A 78 3.86 1.41 9.46
C ASP A 78 3.33 2.66 8.79
N VAL A 79 2.09 2.62 8.33
CA VAL A 79 1.43 3.72 7.65
C VAL A 79 1.35 4.99 8.50
N ILE A 80 1.28 4.83 9.83
CA ILE A 80 1.23 5.94 10.79
C ILE A 80 2.50 6.81 10.76
N GLN A 81 3.64 6.26 10.31
CA GLN A 81 4.88 7.04 10.16
C GLN A 81 4.84 8.00 8.98
N TYR A 82 3.86 7.87 8.09
CA TYR A 82 3.63 8.77 6.96
C TYR A 82 2.58 9.80 7.34
N ARG A 83 3.01 10.92 7.91
CA ARG A 83 2.11 12.01 8.26
C ARG A 83 1.37 12.54 7.04
N THR A 84 0.10 12.87 7.18
CA THR A 84 -0.68 13.56 6.16
C THR A 84 -0.12 14.98 5.96
N GLN A 85 -0.01 15.42 4.72
CA GLN A 85 0.55 16.70 4.30
C GLN A 85 -0.35 17.32 3.24
N THR A 86 -0.19 18.60 2.99
CA THR A 86 -0.83 19.25 1.84
C THR A 86 -0.22 18.73 0.54
N ARG A 87 -1.07 18.43 -0.43
CA ARG A 87 -0.70 17.98 -1.78
C ARG A 87 0.32 18.93 -2.45
N GLY A 88 1.19 18.37 -3.28
CA GLY A 88 2.18 19.14 -4.07
C GLY A 88 3.45 19.52 -3.31
N GLY A 89 3.57 19.15 -2.02
CA GLY A 89 4.78 19.35 -1.22
C GLY A 89 5.96 18.47 -1.68
N LYS A 90 7.12 18.64 -1.03
CA LYS A 90 8.34 17.84 -1.29
C LYS A 90 8.29 16.43 -0.70
N GLY A 91 7.26 16.13 0.11
CA GLY A 91 7.12 14.86 0.80
C GLY A 91 8.15 14.66 1.94
N VAL A 92 8.23 13.42 2.41
CA VAL A 92 9.16 12.95 3.44
C VAL A 92 10.02 11.83 2.89
N MET A 93 11.18 11.61 3.47
CA MET A 93 12.03 10.47 3.12
C MET A 93 11.34 9.17 3.53
N THR A 94 11.17 8.28 2.58
CA THR A 94 10.61 6.94 2.74
C THR A 94 11.70 5.90 2.82
N MET A 95 12.69 6.01 1.95
CA MET A 95 13.84 5.13 1.90
C MET A 95 15.09 5.93 1.57
N ARG A 96 16.23 5.59 2.18
CA ARG A 96 17.51 6.17 1.81
C ARG A 96 18.06 5.44 0.59
N CYS A 97 17.89 6.04 -0.58
CA CYS A 97 18.48 5.56 -1.82
C CYS A 97 19.97 5.94 -1.87
N THR A 98 20.82 4.96 -2.13
CA THR A 98 22.28 5.08 -2.24
C THR A 98 22.76 4.17 -3.36
N ASP A 99 24.03 4.23 -3.74
CA ASP A 99 24.60 3.31 -4.72
C ASP A 99 24.43 1.84 -4.35
N LYS A 100 24.34 1.54 -3.05
CA LYS A 100 24.10 0.18 -2.55
C LYS A 100 22.65 -0.30 -2.75
N THR A 101 21.68 0.59 -2.64
CA THR A 101 20.27 0.24 -2.74
C THR A 101 19.72 0.41 -4.15
N GLY A 102 20.30 1.30 -4.94
CA GLY A 102 19.69 1.77 -6.17
C GLY A 102 18.47 2.67 -5.93
N LYS A 103 17.78 3.04 -6.99
CA LYS A 103 16.56 3.83 -6.95
C LYS A 103 15.39 2.98 -6.48
N MET A 104 14.36 3.62 -5.96
CA MET A 104 13.11 2.94 -5.59
C MET A 104 12.33 2.58 -6.86
N VAL A 105 11.87 1.33 -6.96
CA VAL A 105 11.11 0.82 -8.13
C VAL A 105 9.62 0.69 -7.85
N ASN A 106 9.25 0.48 -6.59
CA ASN A 106 7.82 0.37 -6.25
C ASN A 106 7.55 0.77 -4.80
N ILE A 107 6.30 1.18 -4.56
CA ILE A 107 5.72 1.44 -3.25
C ILE A 107 4.29 0.91 -3.25
N MET A 108 3.92 0.12 -2.24
CA MET A 108 2.59 -0.49 -2.14
C MET A 108 2.17 -0.70 -0.68
N GLU A 109 0.87 -0.76 -0.45
CA GLU A 109 0.29 -1.19 0.83
C GLU A 109 0.20 -2.70 0.88
N VAL A 110 0.66 -3.29 1.98
CA VAL A 110 0.67 -4.74 2.22
C VAL A 110 0.24 -5.07 3.64
N VAL A 111 -0.31 -6.28 3.82
CA VAL A 111 -0.59 -6.90 5.12
C VAL A 111 0.17 -8.21 5.23
N ASP A 112 0.28 -8.78 6.43
CA ASP A 112 1.09 -9.98 6.70
C ASP A 112 0.62 -11.20 5.90
N SER A 113 -0.66 -11.30 5.58
CA SER A 113 -1.23 -12.40 4.77
C SER A 113 -0.96 -12.28 3.27
N ASP A 114 -0.44 -11.15 2.80
CA ASP A 114 -0.12 -10.97 1.38
C ASP A 114 1.19 -11.68 1.01
N ASP A 115 1.31 -12.04 -0.28
CA ASP A 115 2.56 -12.48 -0.90
C ASP A 115 3.04 -11.45 -1.92
N LEU A 116 4.34 -11.46 -2.17
CA LEU A 116 4.98 -10.67 -3.20
C LEU A 116 5.47 -11.56 -4.34
N ILE A 117 5.29 -11.11 -5.56
CA ILE A 117 6.00 -11.61 -6.72
C ILE A 117 7.00 -10.55 -7.14
N ILE A 118 8.27 -10.91 -7.14
CA ILE A 118 9.40 -10.08 -7.52
C ILE A 118 9.91 -10.59 -8.86
N ILE A 119 10.06 -9.69 -9.82
CA ILE A 119 10.53 -9.99 -11.17
C ILE A 119 11.81 -9.19 -11.41
N THR A 120 12.85 -9.87 -11.86
CA THR A 120 14.13 -9.24 -12.23
C THR A 120 14.15 -8.92 -13.72
N ASP A 121 15.08 -8.08 -14.14
CA ASP A 121 15.37 -7.77 -15.55
C ASP A 121 15.91 -8.97 -16.32
N SER A 122 16.53 -9.93 -15.64
CA SER A 122 16.97 -11.23 -16.20
C SER A 122 15.83 -12.24 -16.36
N GLY A 123 14.58 -11.89 -16.00
CA GLY A 123 13.40 -12.76 -16.12
C GLY A 123 13.21 -13.75 -14.97
N VAL A 124 14.02 -13.67 -13.91
CA VAL A 124 13.81 -14.50 -12.71
C VAL A 124 12.58 -14.01 -11.96
N LEU A 125 11.69 -14.94 -11.62
CA LEU A 125 10.47 -14.69 -10.84
C LEU A 125 10.60 -15.36 -9.48
N MET A 126 10.34 -14.63 -8.42
CA MET A 126 10.37 -15.13 -7.04
C MET A 126 9.08 -14.74 -6.31
N ARG A 127 8.59 -15.66 -5.46
CA ARG A 127 7.49 -15.43 -4.54
C ARG A 127 8.04 -15.35 -3.11
N GLN A 128 7.61 -14.38 -2.34
CA GLN A 128 8.00 -14.17 -0.96
C GLN A 128 6.80 -13.73 -0.13
N ARG A 129 6.64 -14.28 1.08
CA ARG A 129 5.60 -13.84 2.01
C ARG A 129 5.95 -12.48 2.58
N VAL A 130 4.96 -11.62 2.69
CA VAL A 130 5.10 -10.30 3.30
C VAL A 130 5.47 -10.40 4.78
N ALA A 131 4.94 -11.38 5.50
CA ALA A 131 5.24 -11.63 6.91
C ALA A 131 6.75 -11.81 7.20
N ASP A 132 7.52 -12.33 6.24
CA ASP A 132 8.96 -12.56 6.39
C ASP A 132 9.79 -11.27 6.26
N ILE A 133 9.17 -10.16 5.85
CA ILE A 133 9.85 -8.87 5.67
C ILE A 133 9.71 -8.04 6.94
N ARG A 134 10.82 -7.57 7.48
CA ARG A 134 10.85 -6.73 8.68
C ARG A 134 10.11 -5.41 8.50
N THR A 135 9.31 -5.04 9.51
CA THR A 135 8.79 -3.68 9.65
C THR A 135 9.83 -2.81 10.36
N ILE A 136 10.27 -1.74 9.73
CA ILE A 136 11.30 -0.82 10.21
C ILE A 136 10.98 0.63 9.86
N GLY A 137 11.67 1.57 10.51
CA GLY A 137 11.44 3.00 10.32
C GLY A 137 11.72 3.52 8.90
N ARG A 138 11.11 4.67 8.56
CA ARG A 138 11.20 5.27 7.21
C ARG A 138 12.63 5.59 6.76
N VAL A 139 13.44 6.20 7.62
CA VAL A 139 14.77 6.73 7.25
C VAL A 139 15.84 5.65 7.37
N THR A 140 15.70 4.56 6.62
CA THR A 140 16.66 3.44 6.58
C THR A 140 16.90 3.01 5.13
N GLN A 141 17.95 2.21 4.92
CA GLN A 141 18.27 1.59 3.63
C GLN A 141 17.49 0.29 3.38
N GLY A 142 16.67 -0.14 4.35
CA GLY A 142 15.95 -1.40 4.26
C GLY A 142 16.80 -2.63 4.56
N VAL A 143 16.24 -3.78 4.27
CA VAL A 143 16.87 -5.09 4.35
C VAL A 143 16.92 -5.71 2.95
N LYS A 144 17.73 -6.74 2.77
CA LYS A 144 17.78 -7.48 1.50
C LYS A 144 16.48 -8.29 1.37
N LEU A 145 15.68 -7.99 0.36
CA LEU A 145 14.50 -8.76 -0.03
C LEU A 145 14.90 -9.98 -0.84
N VAL A 146 15.83 -9.76 -1.78
CA VAL A 146 16.29 -10.79 -2.70
C VAL A 146 17.79 -10.67 -2.92
N LYS A 147 18.46 -11.81 -3.08
CA LYS A 147 19.84 -11.86 -3.57
C LYS A 147 19.79 -11.85 -5.09
N LEU A 148 20.27 -10.77 -5.67
CA LEU A 148 20.40 -10.63 -7.12
C LEU A 148 21.79 -11.12 -7.54
N ASP A 149 21.89 -11.61 -8.76
CA ASP A 149 23.16 -11.90 -9.43
C ASP A 149 23.84 -10.58 -9.83
N ASP A 150 25.14 -10.64 -10.14
CA ASP A 150 25.91 -9.48 -10.52
C ASP A 150 25.32 -8.81 -11.77
N GLY A 151 25.00 -7.52 -11.62
CA GLY A 151 24.40 -6.72 -12.68
C GLY A 151 22.87 -6.84 -12.82
N ALA A 152 22.24 -7.79 -12.14
CA ALA A 152 20.77 -7.92 -12.17
C ALA A 152 20.09 -6.85 -11.31
N SER A 153 18.89 -6.46 -11.74
CA SER A 153 18.05 -5.50 -11.02
C SER A 153 16.60 -5.97 -10.91
N ILE A 154 15.89 -5.45 -9.90
CA ILE A 154 14.46 -5.66 -9.79
C ILE A 154 13.76 -4.79 -10.84
N SER A 155 13.06 -5.44 -11.77
CA SER A 155 12.26 -4.79 -12.80
C SER A 155 10.86 -4.43 -12.29
N SER A 156 10.22 -5.33 -11.54
CA SER A 156 8.86 -5.12 -11.04
C SER A 156 8.60 -5.91 -9.77
N ILE A 157 7.71 -5.38 -8.93
CA ILE A 157 7.16 -6.10 -7.78
C ILE A 157 5.65 -5.92 -7.80
N THR A 158 4.93 -7.01 -7.58
CA THR A 158 3.48 -6.99 -7.42
C THR A 158 3.07 -7.77 -6.19
N ARG A 159 1.93 -7.39 -5.63
CA ARG A 159 1.31 -8.09 -4.51
C ARG A 159 0.32 -9.12 -5.03
N VAL A 160 0.32 -10.28 -4.41
CA VAL A 160 -0.70 -11.31 -4.56
C VAL A 160 -1.46 -11.42 -3.25
N ILE A 161 -2.77 -11.29 -3.32
CA ILE A 161 -3.65 -11.50 -2.18
C ILE A 161 -3.78 -13.01 -2.03
N SER A 162 -3.40 -13.57 -0.87
CA SER A 162 -3.67 -14.98 -0.58
C SER A 162 -5.17 -15.18 -0.41
N GLU A 163 -5.74 -16.16 -1.09
CA GLU A 163 -7.18 -16.46 -1.04
C GLU A 163 -7.65 -16.89 0.37
N ASP A 164 -6.72 -17.27 1.24
CA ASP A 164 -6.97 -17.59 2.65
C ASP A 164 -7.35 -16.37 3.50
N ALA A 165 -7.23 -15.15 2.98
CA ALA A 165 -7.63 -13.90 3.63
C ALA A 165 -9.03 -13.46 3.16
N THR A 166 -10.01 -14.35 3.15
CA THR A 166 -11.42 -13.97 3.05
C THR A 166 -11.75 -13.12 4.30
N PRO A 167 -12.20 -11.87 4.16
CA PRO A 167 -12.63 -11.11 5.33
C PRO A 167 -13.77 -11.87 5.98
N THR A 168 -13.58 -12.32 7.20
CA THR A 168 -14.64 -12.90 8.04
C THR A 168 -15.75 -11.86 8.10
N LYS A 169 -16.88 -12.15 7.44
CA LYS A 169 -18.10 -11.37 7.64
C LYS A 169 -18.34 -11.25 9.15
N PRO A 170 -18.74 -10.08 9.66
CA PRO A 170 -19.21 -9.99 11.03
C PRO A 170 -20.34 -11.02 11.19
N ALA A 171 -20.24 -11.85 12.21
CA ALA A 171 -21.29 -12.79 12.56
C ALA A 171 -22.58 -12.01 12.79
N GLU A 172 -23.56 -12.23 11.93
CA GLU A 172 -24.95 -11.85 12.21
C GLU A 172 -25.34 -12.64 13.46
N GLN A 173 -25.58 -11.96 14.55
CA GLN A 173 -26.18 -12.53 15.74
C GLN A 173 -27.61 -12.92 15.36
N GLU A 174 -27.81 -14.21 15.14
CA GLU A 174 -29.16 -14.79 15.14
C GLU A 174 -29.70 -14.59 16.55
N GLY A 175 -30.64 -13.67 16.68
CA GLY A 175 -31.45 -13.50 17.88
C GLY A 175 -32.41 -14.68 17.99
N ASP A 176 -32.16 -15.55 18.95
CA ASP A 176 -33.12 -16.55 19.40
C ASP A 176 -34.36 -15.83 19.90
N GLY A 177 -35.41 -15.86 19.09
CA GLY A 177 -36.77 -15.51 19.49
C GLY A 177 -37.37 -16.67 20.24
N GLU A 178 -37.29 -16.68 21.55
CA GLU A 178 -38.13 -17.55 22.40
C GLU A 178 -39.61 -17.18 22.24
N ASN A 179 -40.31 -18.11 21.66
CA ASN A 179 -41.77 -18.09 21.55
C ASN A 179 -42.37 -18.76 22.80
N ALA A 180 -42.71 -17.95 23.80
CA ALA A 180 -43.49 -18.42 24.94
C ALA A 180 -44.96 -18.36 24.59
N SER A 181 -45.57 -19.52 24.38
CA SER A 181 -46.98 -19.73 24.29
C SER A 181 -47.54 -19.88 25.69
N ASP A 182 -48.24 -18.88 26.20
CA ASP A 182 -49.08 -19.03 27.37
C ASP A 182 -50.52 -19.38 26.91
N GLU A 183 -50.88 -20.62 27.16
CA GLU A 183 -52.25 -21.07 27.20
C GLU A 183 -52.87 -20.59 28.53
N GLU A 184 -53.83 -19.71 28.47
CA GLU A 184 -54.68 -19.42 29.59
C GLU A 184 -56.08 -19.98 29.35
N SER A 185 -56.38 -20.99 30.13
CA SER A 185 -57.65 -21.67 30.23
C SER A 185 -58.74 -20.80 30.90
N ILE A 186 -59.86 -20.77 30.25
CA ILE A 186 -61.10 -20.18 30.73
C ILE A 186 -61.68 -21.08 31.80
N ASP A 187 -62.12 -20.53 32.96
CA ASP A 187 -63.12 -21.11 33.79
C ASP A 187 -64.07 -20.07 34.39
N GLU A 188 -65.29 -20.35 34.14
CA GLU A 188 -66.57 -19.84 34.64
C GLU A 188 -66.66 -19.21 36.03
N LYS A 189 -67.27 -18.06 36.14
CA LYS A 189 -68.61 -17.88 36.81
C LYS A 189 -69.10 -16.46 36.63
#